data_f631f35369253974cf95cf10a241faee
#
_entry.id   f631f35369253974cf95cf10a241faee
#
_cell.length_a   1.000
_cell.length_b   1.000
_cell.length_c   1.000
_cell.angle_alpha   90.00
_cell.angle_beta   90.00
_cell.angle_gamma   90.00
#
_symmetry.space_group_name_H-M   'P 1'
#
loop_
_entity.id
_entity.type
_entity.pdbx_description
1 polymer ?
#
loop_
_entity_poly.entity_id
_entity_poly.type
_entity_poly.pdbx_seq_one_letter_code
_entity_poly.pdbx_strand_id
1 'polypeptide(L)'
;MLTRYLAAAALALTLPLVLAAQKLPPNGPDIPSVSLTGGGRPSAIEPAPGSPESPSTWNMEVIGFNDLQGRSAYQPIIVNQNGRQIAYVGHHDNQKPIVNPMTGQAEINGTSIVDVTDPAHTRYLAHIPSGRGGAQMVRVCSGDVLPNGVRGKWYLLRPHGNAAHEIYDVTDPAKPSKVVTIVDGLSGTHKSWWECDTGIAYLVANKRDEGWHGGNHLKIYDLSNPAKPVYVRDFGMVGTQPGSEESEDGEGIHGAISAGPQKNRVYIAYGTGNNGVISIVDRHKLLTEFTHGVNPTPDELRGPEVGSIRMSPDQGAHTTMPIFGVPVPGFQGHQAGRTRDLLLVTSEAARADNCGQNFPSAQLLQHRAAPHLAWLVDISHEETPWPLSTFRVQETQGDYCGRGGRFGAHSSAESFYAPYYGKIAVFAWFNAGVRIWDIRDPFAVQEVAYFVPPANKNTVPTCANAETREGGEFGTETATSACKKVGVTNNVEIDDRGLIFAADRAGSGLHVLRLTGYAKEIVSTTTSSK
;
A
#
# COMPACT_ATOMS: atom_id res chain seq x y z
N MET A 1 -25.96 -78.57 -35.67
CA MET A 1 -26.70 -77.44 -36.23
C MET A 1 -25.97 -76.19 -35.87
N LEU A 2 -25.46 -75.47 -36.87
CA LEU A 2 -24.58 -74.30 -36.74
C LEU A 2 -25.38 -73.12 -36.26
N THR A 3 -24.84 -72.41 -35.25
CA THR A 3 -25.28 -71.07 -34.89
C THR A 3 -24.15 -70.10 -35.13
N ARG A 4 -24.33 -69.13 -36.01
CA ARG A 4 -23.36 -68.15 -36.46
C ARG A 4 -23.28 -67.00 -35.41
N TYR A 5 -22.10 -66.66 -34.97
CA TYR A 5 -21.81 -65.40 -34.21
C TYR A 5 -21.51 -64.28 -35.20
N LEU A 6 -22.31 -63.24 -35.17
CA LEU A 6 -22.03 -61.96 -35.81
C LEU A 6 -21.24 -61.12 -34.81
N ALA A 7 -20.00 -60.88 -35.13
CA ALA A 7 -19.19 -59.92 -34.39
C ALA A 7 -19.40 -58.49 -34.95
N ALA A 8 -19.99 -57.60 -34.16
CA ALA A 8 -20.07 -56.18 -34.47
C ALA A 8 -18.79 -55.53 -34.03
N ALA A 9 -17.96 -55.09 -34.94
CA ALA A 9 -16.80 -54.29 -34.69
C ALA A 9 -17.24 -52.84 -34.45
N ALA A 10 -17.18 -52.36 -33.20
CA ALA A 10 -17.34 -50.95 -32.86
C ALA A 10 -16.03 -50.24 -33.15
N LEU A 11 -16.02 -49.40 -34.17
CA LEU A 11 -14.94 -48.48 -34.49
C LEU A 11 -14.99 -47.33 -33.50
N ALA A 12 -14.15 -47.38 -32.46
CA ALA A 12 -13.95 -46.25 -31.55
C ALA A 12 -13.08 -45.21 -32.26
N LEU A 13 -13.70 -44.15 -32.78
CA LEU A 13 -13.00 -42.94 -33.19
C LEU A 13 -12.47 -42.23 -31.92
N THR A 14 -11.22 -42.46 -31.61
CA THR A 14 -10.48 -41.62 -30.68
C THR A 14 -10.10 -40.33 -31.39
N LEU A 15 -10.92 -39.29 -31.25
CA LEU A 15 -10.48 -37.92 -31.50
C LEU A 15 -9.39 -37.61 -30.49
N PRO A 16 -8.18 -37.20 -30.90
CA PRO A 16 -7.24 -36.62 -29.97
C PRO A 16 -7.87 -35.32 -29.48
N LEU A 17 -8.24 -35.24 -28.19
CA LEU A 17 -8.39 -33.99 -27.52
C LEU A 17 -7.02 -33.31 -27.56
N VAL A 18 -6.83 -32.44 -28.54
CA VAL A 18 -5.78 -31.43 -28.45
C VAL A 18 -6.25 -30.51 -27.34
N LEU A 19 -5.83 -30.80 -26.09
CA LEU A 19 -5.76 -29.79 -25.07
C LEU A 19 -4.87 -28.69 -25.66
N ALA A 20 -5.50 -27.62 -26.14
CA ALA A 20 -4.79 -26.39 -26.37
C ALA A 20 -4.15 -26.05 -25.01
N ALA A 21 -2.87 -26.32 -24.89
CA ALA A 21 -2.09 -25.86 -23.76
C ALA A 21 -2.36 -24.34 -23.67
N GLN A 22 -3.10 -23.91 -22.64
CA GLN A 22 -3.21 -22.50 -22.35
C GLN A 22 -1.77 -22.00 -22.34
N LYS A 23 -1.43 -21.12 -23.26
CA LYS A 23 -0.16 -20.42 -23.19
C LYS A 23 -0.14 -19.77 -21.81
N LEU A 24 0.67 -20.30 -20.92
CA LEU A 24 1.00 -19.60 -19.70
C LEU A 24 1.43 -18.19 -20.13
N PRO A 25 0.99 -17.15 -19.40
CA PRO A 25 1.50 -15.81 -19.66
C PRO A 25 3.03 -15.89 -19.66
N PRO A 26 3.71 -15.08 -20.47
CA PRO A 26 5.15 -15.08 -20.47
C PRO A 26 5.63 -14.91 -19.01
N ASN A 27 6.55 -15.73 -18.58
CA ASN A 27 7.13 -15.69 -17.24
C ASN A 27 7.89 -14.38 -17.04
N GLY A 28 7.18 -13.34 -16.72
CA GLY A 28 7.71 -11.99 -16.60
C GLY A 28 7.93 -11.30 -17.96
N PRO A 29 8.37 -10.05 -17.92
CA PRO A 29 8.73 -9.31 -19.10
C PRO A 29 9.85 -10.05 -19.85
N ASP A 30 9.93 -9.91 -21.15
CA ASP A 30 11.10 -10.29 -21.98
C ASP A 30 12.32 -9.44 -21.57
N ILE A 31 12.77 -9.65 -20.35
CA ILE A 31 13.99 -9.07 -19.84
C ILE A 31 15.07 -10.08 -20.17
N PRO A 32 16.11 -9.69 -20.92
CA PRO A 32 17.24 -10.55 -21.11
C PRO A 32 17.74 -11.03 -19.75
N SER A 33 17.83 -12.34 -19.57
CA SER A 33 18.37 -12.90 -18.34
C SER A 33 19.73 -12.26 -18.07
N VAL A 34 19.86 -11.59 -16.94
CA VAL A 34 21.14 -11.03 -16.52
C VAL A 34 22.07 -12.20 -16.29
N SER A 35 23.14 -12.26 -17.04
CA SER A 35 24.19 -13.24 -16.80
C SER A 35 24.76 -13.01 -15.40
N LEU A 36 24.68 -14.00 -14.54
CA LEU A 36 25.28 -13.98 -13.20
C LEU A 36 26.82 -13.76 -13.23
N THR A 37 27.43 -13.78 -14.40
CA THR A 37 28.89 -13.69 -14.58
C THR A 37 29.39 -12.36 -15.10
N GLY A 38 28.55 -11.35 -15.29
CA GLY A 38 29.06 -10.14 -15.91
C GLY A 38 28.19 -8.92 -15.95
N GLY A 39 27.14 -8.92 -15.19
CA GLY A 39 26.47 -7.68 -14.85
C GLY A 39 26.04 -6.80 -16.02
N GLY A 40 25.70 -7.38 -17.14
CA GLY A 40 25.01 -6.67 -18.20
C GLY A 40 23.63 -6.25 -17.69
N ARG A 41 23.44 -4.97 -17.51
CA ARG A 41 22.15 -4.39 -17.14
C ARG A 41 21.14 -4.70 -18.22
N PRO A 42 19.97 -5.27 -17.92
CA PRO A 42 18.91 -5.42 -18.91
C PRO A 42 18.40 -4.03 -19.29
N SER A 43 18.79 -3.57 -20.46
CA SER A 43 18.38 -2.25 -20.97
C SER A 43 16.86 -2.10 -21.16
N ALA A 44 16.12 -3.21 -21.10
CA ALA A 44 14.68 -3.22 -21.33
C ALA A 44 13.84 -2.74 -20.14
N ILE A 45 14.35 -2.78 -18.90
CA ILE A 45 13.59 -2.37 -17.71
C ILE A 45 13.85 -0.91 -17.34
N GLU A 46 15.01 -0.39 -17.68
CA GLU A 46 15.35 0.95 -17.28
C GLU A 46 15.12 1.93 -18.41
N PRO A 47 14.33 3.00 -18.14
CA PRO A 47 14.32 4.13 -19.05
C PRO A 47 15.76 4.63 -19.22
N ALA A 48 16.12 5.04 -20.42
CA ALA A 48 17.41 5.64 -20.67
C ALA A 48 17.63 6.78 -19.66
N PRO A 49 18.81 6.89 -19.03
CA PRO A 49 19.10 7.98 -18.12
C PRO A 49 18.81 9.33 -18.77
N GLY A 50 17.95 10.12 -18.13
CA GLY A 50 17.57 11.44 -18.62
C GLY A 50 16.45 11.49 -19.65
N SER A 51 15.81 10.37 -20.01
CA SER A 51 14.57 10.38 -20.80
C SER A 51 13.35 10.31 -19.88
N PRO A 52 12.66 11.41 -19.62
CA PRO A 52 11.40 11.40 -18.86
C PRO A 52 10.25 10.76 -19.66
N GLU A 53 10.44 10.54 -20.96
CA GLU A 53 9.39 10.20 -21.91
C GLU A 53 9.28 8.69 -22.20
N SER A 54 10.18 7.87 -21.67
CA SER A 54 10.24 6.44 -21.93
C SER A 54 10.21 5.61 -20.64
N PRO A 55 9.05 5.53 -19.96
CA PRO A 55 8.90 4.64 -18.82
C PRO A 55 9.06 3.19 -19.27
N SER A 56 9.62 2.33 -18.42
CA SER A 56 9.56 0.89 -18.64
C SER A 56 8.19 0.38 -18.24
N THR A 57 7.49 -0.26 -19.18
CA THR A 57 6.14 -0.80 -18.95
C THR A 57 5.99 -2.19 -19.53
N TRP A 58 5.18 -2.99 -18.87
CA TRP A 58 4.69 -4.27 -19.39
C TRP A 58 3.24 -4.47 -18.98
N ASN A 59 2.37 -4.72 -19.95
CA ASN A 59 0.92 -4.83 -19.76
C ASN A 59 0.28 -3.64 -19.02
N MET A 60 0.91 -2.48 -19.12
CA MET A 60 0.43 -1.20 -18.58
C MET A 60 0.76 -0.07 -19.55
N GLU A 61 -0.04 0.98 -19.51
CA GLU A 61 0.22 2.22 -20.23
C GLU A 61 0.01 3.44 -19.32
N VAL A 62 0.82 4.47 -19.52
CA VAL A 62 0.65 5.77 -18.87
C VAL A 62 -0.39 6.55 -19.66
N ILE A 63 -1.48 6.93 -19.03
CA ILE A 63 -2.56 7.70 -19.66
C ILE A 63 -2.72 9.10 -19.08
N GLY A 64 -1.94 9.41 -18.05
CA GLY A 64 -1.95 10.73 -17.42
C GLY A 64 -0.81 10.92 -16.45
N PHE A 65 -0.57 12.19 -16.16
CA PHE A 65 0.52 12.61 -15.29
C PHE A 65 0.21 13.97 -14.63
N ASN A 66 0.65 14.13 -13.39
CA ASN A 66 0.71 15.43 -12.71
C ASN A 66 2.03 15.53 -11.94
N ASP A 67 2.76 16.62 -12.10
CA ASP A 67 4.08 16.79 -11.50
C ASP A 67 4.04 17.08 -9.99
N LEU A 68 2.85 17.28 -9.41
CA LEU A 68 2.63 17.62 -8.00
C LEU A 68 3.53 18.77 -7.50
N GLN A 69 3.93 19.66 -8.41
CA GLN A 69 4.86 20.75 -8.13
C GLN A 69 6.23 20.27 -7.61
N GLY A 70 6.66 19.04 -7.96
CA GLY A 70 7.91 18.43 -7.49
C GLY A 70 7.89 18.03 -6.02
N ARG A 71 6.72 17.90 -5.40
CA ARG A 71 6.57 17.51 -4.00
C ARG A 71 6.73 16.01 -3.83
N SER A 72 7.46 15.58 -2.79
CA SER A 72 7.61 14.16 -2.42
C SER A 72 6.26 13.57 -2.03
N ALA A 73 5.67 12.75 -2.90
CA ALA A 73 4.35 12.19 -2.67
C ALA A 73 4.39 10.92 -1.81
N TYR A 74 3.32 10.70 -1.04
CA TYR A 74 3.14 9.47 -0.26
C TYR A 74 1.98 8.66 -0.81
N GLN A 75 0.75 8.88 -0.38
CA GLN A 75 -0.41 8.11 -0.83
C GLN A 75 -1.44 8.99 -1.51
N PRO A 76 -1.91 8.62 -2.72
CA PRO A 76 -3.07 9.21 -3.35
C PRO A 76 -4.35 8.52 -2.87
N ILE A 77 -5.42 9.27 -2.66
CA ILE A 77 -6.79 8.76 -2.53
C ILE A 77 -7.63 9.43 -3.60
N ILE A 78 -8.31 8.64 -4.40
CA ILE A 78 -9.13 9.15 -5.49
C ILE A 78 -10.59 8.89 -5.17
N VAL A 79 -11.41 9.94 -5.25
CA VAL A 79 -12.84 9.85 -5.00
C VAL A 79 -13.65 10.47 -6.14
N ASN A 80 -14.78 9.85 -6.44
CA ASN A 80 -15.78 10.43 -7.32
C ASN A 80 -16.60 11.45 -6.54
N GLN A 81 -16.22 12.71 -6.67
CA GLN A 81 -16.86 13.83 -5.99
C GLN A 81 -17.82 14.54 -6.96
N ASN A 82 -19.10 14.16 -6.89
CA ASN A 82 -20.17 14.74 -7.73
C ASN A 82 -19.88 14.65 -9.24
N GLY A 83 -19.41 13.50 -9.70
CA GLY A 83 -19.08 13.24 -11.11
C GLY A 83 -17.69 13.71 -11.53
N ARG A 84 -16.89 14.28 -10.61
CA ARG A 84 -15.48 14.60 -10.83
C ARG A 84 -14.60 13.64 -10.04
N GLN A 85 -13.55 13.15 -10.68
CA GLN A 85 -12.54 12.34 -10.01
C GLN A 85 -11.47 13.26 -9.43
N ILE A 86 -11.42 13.33 -8.11
CA ILE A 86 -10.48 14.17 -7.38
C ILE A 86 -9.46 13.28 -6.66
N ALA A 87 -8.18 13.51 -6.93
CA ALA A 87 -7.08 12.89 -6.22
C ALA A 87 -6.61 13.80 -5.08
N TYR A 88 -6.61 13.27 -3.87
CA TYR A 88 -6.02 13.86 -2.68
C TYR A 88 -4.72 13.13 -2.41
N VAL A 89 -3.59 13.84 -2.53
CA VAL A 89 -2.26 13.22 -2.43
C VAL A 89 -1.56 13.74 -1.19
N GLY A 90 -1.34 12.85 -0.23
CA GLY A 90 -0.50 13.14 0.92
C GLY A 90 0.98 13.21 0.56
N HIS A 91 1.75 13.97 1.29
CA HIS A 91 3.18 14.19 1.02
C HIS A 91 4.05 13.89 2.24
N HIS A 92 5.26 13.42 1.97
CA HIS A 92 6.34 13.43 2.95
C HIS A 92 6.76 14.86 3.31
N ASP A 93 7.42 15.00 4.44
CA ASP A 93 8.08 16.26 4.80
C ASP A 93 9.06 16.69 3.71
N ASN A 94 9.18 17.98 3.54
CA ASN A 94 10.27 18.61 2.81
C ASN A 94 11.05 19.50 3.76
N GLN A 95 12.35 19.32 3.77
CA GLN A 95 13.26 20.10 4.65
C GLN A 95 13.20 21.60 4.34
N LYS A 96 13.00 21.93 3.07
CA LYS A 96 12.91 23.31 2.58
C LYS A 96 11.52 23.55 1.99
N PRO A 97 10.83 24.64 2.34
CA PRO A 97 9.56 24.99 1.73
C PRO A 97 9.67 25.08 0.20
N ILE A 98 8.64 24.62 -0.48
CA ILE A 98 8.52 24.69 -1.95
C ILE A 98 7.57 25.84 -2.29
N VAL A 99 7.96 26.68 -3.24
CA VAL A 99 7.09 27.77 -3.73
C VAL A 99 5.92 27.16 -4.47
N ASN A 100 4.71 27.39 -3.99
CA ASN A 100 3.48 27.05 -4.69
C ASN A 100 3.26 28.04 -5.85
N PRO A 101 3.32 27.62 -7.11
CA PRO A 101 3.20 28.54 -8.24
C PRO A 101 1.81 29.17 -8.35
N MET A 102 0.78 28.62 -7.68
CA MET A 102 -0.58 29.17 -7.69
C MET A 102 -0.75 30.35 -6.73
N THR A 103 0.01 30.34 -5.62
CA THR A 103 -0.13 31.35 -4.56
C THR A 103 1.09 32.24 -4.44
N GLY A 104 2.25 31.82 -4.97
CA GLY A 104 3.55 32.47 -4.78
C GLY A 104 4.12 32.27 -3.37
N GLN A 105 3.47 31.53 -2.49
CA GLN A 105 3.91 31.29 -1.12
C GLN A 105 4.86 30.08 -1.05
N ALA A 106 5.87 30.18 -0.17
CA ALA A 106 6.71 29.05 0.18
C ALA A 106 6.01 28.20 1.24
N GLU A 107 5.76 26.93 0.93
CA GLU A 107 4.92 26.03 1.72
C GLU A 107 5.65 24.74 2.07
N ILE A 108 5.47 24.28 3.32
CA ILE A 108 5.82 22.91 3.73
C ILE A 108 4.86 21.92 3.07
N ASN A 109 5.37 20.75 2.69
CA ASN A 109 4.57 19.68 2.12
C ASN A 109 3.40 19.31 3.02
N GLY A 110 2.27 19.03 2.40
CA GLY A 110 1.03 18.69 3.08
C GLY A 110 0.17 17.79 2.22
N THR A 111 -0.92 18.33 1.66
CA THR A 111 -1.83 17.57 0.80
C THR A 111 -2.07 18.33 -0.50
N SER A 112 -1.74 17.72 -1.63
CA SER A 112 -2.12 18.21 -2.96
C SER A 112 -3.50 17.72 -3.35
N ILE A 113 -4.27 18.56 -4.03
CA ILE A 113 -5.59 18.24 -4.56
C ILE A 113 -5.55 18.42 -6.08
N VAL A 114 -5.86 17.36 -6.81
CA VAL A 114 -5.74 17.31 -8.27
C VAL A 114 -7.04 16.78 -8.88
N ASP A 115 -7.57 17.48 -9.85
CA ASP A 115 -8.64 16.97 -10.70
C ASP A 115 -8.04 16.00 -11.73
N VAL A 116 -8.46 14.76 -11.67
CA VAL A 116 -8.04 13.66 -12.55
C VAL A 116 -9.23 13.06 -13.31
N THR A 117 -10.30 13.87 -13.46
CA THR A 117 -11.50 13.48 -14.22
C THR A 117 -11.13 13.08 -15.64
N ASP A 118 -10.35 13.93 -16.31
CA ASP A 118 -9.66 13.58 -17.53
C ASP A 118 -8.19 13.27 -17.19
N PRO A 119 -7.77 12.00 -17.17
CA PRO A 119 -6.41 11.64 -16.79
C PRO A 119 -5.34 12.20 -17.74
N ALA A 120 -5.67 12.45 -19.02
CA ALA A 120 -4.76 13.04 -19.99
C ALA A 120 -4.51 14.53 -19.73
N HIS A 121 -5.44 15.20 -19.05
CA HIS A 121 -5.39 16.64 -18.77
C HIS A 121 -5.62 16.90 -17.28
N THR A 122 -4.81 16.30 -16.42
CA THR A 122 -4.90 16.50 -14.96
C THR A 122 -4.71 17.95 -14.59
N ARG A 123 -5.47 18.44 -13.61
CA ARG A 123 -5.41 19.83 -13.18
C ARG A 123 -5.15 19.94 -11.68
N TYR A 124 -4.05 20.55 -11.31
CA TYR A 124 -3.75 20.89 -9.92
C TYR A 124 -4.73 21.95 -9.42
N LEU A 125 -5.41 21.72 -8.29
CA LEU A 125 -6.47 22.58 -7.76
C LEU A 125 -6.03 23.37 -6.54
N ALA A 126 -5.37 22.71 -5.58
CA ALA A 126 -4.96 23.34 -4.33
C ALA A 126 -3.83 22.53 -3.66
N HIS A 127 -3.14 23.18 -2.73
CA HIS A 127 -2.28 22.56 -1.75
C HIS A 127 -2.69 23.03 -0.35
N ILE A 128 -2.82 22.09 0.58
CA ILE A 128 -3.02 22.39 1.99
C ILE A 128 -1.69 22.16 2.70
N PRO A 129 -0.96 23.21 3.11
CA PRO A 129 0.30 23.06 3.81
C PRO A 129 0.16 22.28 5.12
N SER A 130 1.25 21.67 5.59
CA SER A 130 1.28 20.93 6.84
C SER A 130 2.40 21.45 7.76
N GLY A 131 2.56 20.84 8.92
CA GLY A 131 3.73 20.96 9.77
C GLY A 131 4.85 20.00 9.34
N ARG A 132 5.97 19.99 10.09
CA ARG A 132 7.04 19.02 9.91
C ARG A 132 6.52 17.59 10.06
N GLY A 133 6.92 16.70 9.17
CA GLY A 133 6.40 15.34 9.01
C GLY A 133 5.45 15.22 7.81
N GLY A 134 5.00 16.33 7.24
CA GLY A 134 4.11 16.34 6.07
C GLY A 134 2.66 15.94 6.41
N ALA A 135 1.94 15.43 5.43
CA ALA A 135 0.60 14.87 5.60
C ALA A 135 0.51 13.57 4.78
N GLN A 136 1.26 12.58 5.21
CA GLN A 136 1.57 11.38 4.42
C GLN A 136 0.33 10.61 3.96
N MET A 137 -0.63 10.39 4.88
CA MET A 137 -1.81 9.60 4.63
C MET A 137 -3.07 10.45 4.76
N VAL A 138 -3.98 10.27 3.82
CA VAL A 138 -5.25 10.99 3.81
C VAL A 138 -6.42 10.03 3.62
N ARG A 139 -7.61 10.42 4.09
CA ARG A 139 -8.88 9.73 3.83
C ARG A 139 -9.96 10.75 3.51
N VAL A 140 -10.90 10.38 2.67
CA VAL A 140 -11.98 11.28 2.25
C VAL A 140 -13.32 10.58 2.39
N CYS A 141 -14.26 11.23 3.06
CA CYS A 141 -15.63 10.75 3.19
C CYS A 141 -16.65 11.79 2.72
N SER A 142 -17.69 11.30 2.05
CA SER A 142 -18.87 12.11 1.74
C SER A 142 -19.73 12.30 2.98
N GLY A 143 -20.25 13.51 3.19
CA GLY A 143 -21.22 13.79 4.22
C GLY A 143 -22.59 13.12 3.98
N ASP A 144 -22.84 12.64 2.76
CA ASP A 144 -24.03 11.84 2.45
C ASP A 144 -23.92 10.40 2.98
N VAL A 145 -22.69 9.90 3.20
CA VAL A 145 -22.39 8.55 3.72
C VAL A 145 -22.18 8.56 5.22
N LEU A 146 -21.53 9.60 5.75
CA LEU A 146 -21.29 9.73 7.19
C LEU A 146 -22.61 9.83 7.96
N PRO A 147 -22.81 9.07 9.07
CA PRO A 147 -24.09 9.00 9.79
C PRO A 147 -24.64 10.35 10.24
N ASN A 148 -23.79 11.28 10.64
CA ASN A 148 -24.14 12.64 11.07
C ASN A 148 -23.40 13.70 10.25
N GLY A 149 -23.02 13.36 9.02
CA GLY A 149 -22.40 14.27 8.06
C GLY A 149 -23.41 15.26 7.49
N VAL A 150 -22.92 16.39 7.01
CA VAL A 150 -23.76 17.37 6.31
C VAL A 150 -23.89 16.94 4.85
N ARG A 151 -25.12 16.74 4.39
CA ARG A 151 -25.40 16.33 3.00
C ARG A 151 -24.75 17.25 1.97
N GLY A 152 -24.20 16.65 0.93
CA GLY A 152 -23.51 17.32 -0.17
C GLY A 152 -22.12 17.84 0.17
N LYS A 153 -21.69 17.71 1.42
CA LYS A 153 -20.32 18.05 1.83
C LYS A 153 -19.35 16.87 1.66
N TRP A 154 -18.09 17.24 1.53
CA TRP A 154 -16.97 16.28 1.47
C TRP A 154 -15.92 16.65 2.50
N TYR A 155 -15.41 15.66 3.19
CA TYR A 155 -14.49 15.85 4.31
C TYR A 155 -13.20 15.07 4.07
N LEU A 156 -12.07 15.75 4.30
CA LEU A 156 -10.73 15.20 4.23
C LEU A 156 -10.16 15.05 5.64
N LEU A 157 -9.86 13.83 6.05
CA LEU A 157 -9.05 13.51 7.24
C LEU A 157 -7.59 13.46 6.82
N ARG A 158 -6.72 14.16 7.56
CA ARG A 158 -5.28 14.16 7.30
C ARG A 158 -4.46 14.37 8.57
N PRO A 159 -3.19 13.94 8.63
CA PRO A 159 -2.26 14.40 9.64
C PRO A 159 -1.82 15.84 9.36
N HIS A 160 -1.45 16.55 10.43
CA HIS A 160 -0.74 17.83 10.36
C HIS A 160 0.67 17.66 10.91
N GLY A 161 1.59 17.30 10.05
CA GLY A 161 2.91 16.87 10.46
C GLY A 161 2.84 15.70 11.44
N ASN A 162 3.78 15.66 12.35
CA ASN A 162 3.76 14.69 13.45
C ASN A 162 2.91 15.15 14.65
N ALA A 163 2.28 16.33 14.57
CA ALA A 163 1.73 17.02 15.73
C ALA A 163 0.22 16.82 15.94
N ALA A 164 -0.55 16.54 14.90
CA ALA A 164 -2.00 16.51 14.99
C ALA A 164 -2.68 15.70 13.88
N HIS A 165 -3.97 15.39 14.08
CA HIS A 165 -4.89 14.99 13.02
C HIS A 165 -6.00 16.03 12.86
N GLU A 166 -6.38 16.31 11.62
CA GLU A 166 -7.30 17.39 11.25
C GLU A 166 -8.35 16.94 10.25
N ILE A 167 -9.50 17.63 10.25
CA ILE A 167 -10.52 17.52 9.21
C ILE A 167 -10.64 18.83 8.46
N TYR A 168 -10.74 18.74 7.14
CA TYR A 168 -11.03 19.82 6.21
C TYR A 168 -12.33 19.57 5.48
N ASP A 169 -13.09 20.64 5.24
CA ASP A 169 -14.16 20.67 4.24
C ASP A 169 -13.51 20.86 2.87
N VAL A 170 -13.71 19.89 2.00
CA VAL A 170 -13.19 19.85 0.63
C VAL A 170 -14.32 19.78 -0.40
N THR A 171 -15.50 20.25 -0.04
CA THR A 171 -16.67 20.31 -0.93
C THR A 171 -16.37 21.08 -2.21
N ASP A 172 -15.66 22.21 -2.09
CA ASP A 172 -14.94 22.81 -3.22
C ASP A 172 -13.46 22.40 -3.11
N PRO A 173 -12.98 21.42 -3.91
CA PRO A 173 -11.63 20.93 -3.80
C PRO A 173 -10.56 21.97 -4.15
N ALA A 174 -10.94 23.08 -4.78
CA ALA A 174 -10.05 24.21 -5.04
C ALA A 174 -9.96 25.20 -3.86
N LYS A 175 -10.85 25.08 -2.87
CA LYS A 175 -10.91 25.98 -1.71
C LYS A 175 -11.10 25.20 -0.41
N PRO A 176 -10.16 24.31 -0.05
CA PRO A 176 -10.25 23.54 1.18
C PRO A 176 -10.26 24.47 2.40
N SER A 177 -11.09 24.15 3.39
CA SER A 177 -11.15 24.91 4.64
C SER A 177 -11.13 23.98 5.85
N LYS A 178 -10.35 24.33 6.87
CA LYS A 178 -10.23 23.54 8.10
C LYS A 178 -11.55 23.55 8.87
N VAL A 179 -12.01 22.36 9.26
CA VAL A 179 -13.19 22.16 10.09
C VAL A 179 -12.79 22.09 11.57
N VAL A 180 -11.87 21.17 11.89
CA VAL A 180 -11.48 20.91 13.27
C VAL A 180 -10.11 20.26 13.35
N THR A 181 -9.41 20.43 14.46
CA THR A 181 -8.33 19.56 14.90
C THR A 181 -8.93 18.48 15.80
N ILE A 182 -8.73 17.21 15.44
CA ILE A 182 -9.27 16.05 16.16
C ILE A 182 -8.48 15.83 17.44
N VAL A 183 -7.17 15.79 17.30
CA VAL A 183 -6.20 15.59 18.38
C VAL A 183 -4.90 16.31 18.01
N ASP A 184 -4.24 16.87 19.00
CA ASP A 184 -2.96 17.56 18.89
C ASP A 184 -1.98 17.16 20.00
N GLY A 185 -0.81 17.84 20.04
CA GLY A 185 0.25 17.53 21.00
C GLY A 185 0.86 16.15 20.78
N LEU A 186 0.78 15.62 19.53
CA LEU A 186 1.41 14.36 19.17
C LEU A 186 2.89 14.56 18.88
N SER A 187 3.66 13.48 19.01
CA SER A 187 5.07 13.39 18.61
C SER A 187 5.30 12.50 17.38
N GLY A 188 4.23 11.93 16.83
CA GLY A 188 4.23 11.14 15.62
C GLY A 188 2.81 10.91 15.11
N THR A 189 2.66 10.89 13.81
CA THR A 189 1.43 10.52 13.10
C THR A 189 1.83 9.65 11.91
N HIS A 190 0.89 8.86 11.40
CA HIS A 190 1.16 8.12 10.18
C HIS A 190 -0.14 7.72 9.47
N LYS A 191 -0.27 6.47 9.09
CA LYS A 191 -1.36 5.90 8.33
C LYS A 191 -2.64 5.82 9.16
N SER A 192 -3.70 6.46 8.69
CA SER A 192 -5.01 6.43 9.32
C SER A 192 -6.03 5.72 8.43
N TRP A 193 -7.05 5.15 9.06
CA TRP A 193 -8.21 4.58 8.37
C TRP A 193 -9.47 5.27 8.85
N TRP A 194 -10.43 5.49 7.95
CA TRP A 194 -11.72 6.09 8.26
C TRP A 194 -12.83 5.31 7.59
N GLU A 195 -13.70 4.71 8.39
CA GLU A 195 -14.91 4.06 7.92
C GLU A 195 -15.97 5.12 7.64
N CYS A 196 -16.26 5.40 6.39
CA CYS A 196 -17.21 6.46 6.06
C CYS A 196 -18.65 6.13 6.46
N ASP A 197 -19.04 4.85 6.45
CA ASP A 197 -20.39 4.38 6.77
C ASP A 197 -20.72 4.39 8.28
N THR A 198 -19.70 4.26 9.12
CA THR A 198 -19.87 4.30 10.59
C THR A 198 -19.33 5.57 11.23
N GLY A 199 -18.41 6.24 10.57
CA GLY A 199 -17.68 7.39 11.10
C GLY A 199 -16.47 7.02 11.96
N ILE A 200 -16.22 5.75 12.25
CA ILE A 200 -15.08 5.34 13.09
C ILE A 200 -13.76 5.56 12.37
N ALA A 201 -12.84 6.24 13.06
CA ALA A 201 -11.50 6.52 12.56
C ALA A 201 -10.43 5.92 13.48
N TYR A 202 -9.47 5.25 12.85
CA TYR A 202 -8.30 4.64 13.48
C TYR A 202 -7.09 5.51 13.14
N LEU A 203 -6.71 6.38 14.07
CA LEU A 203 -5.65 7.37 13.86
C LEU A 203 -4.33 6.84 14.43
N VAL A 204 -3.35 6.63 13.56
CA VAL A 204 -2.00 6.30 14.02
C VAL A 204 -1.37 7.54 14.65
N ALA A 205 -0.96 7.42 15.89
CA ALA A 205 -0.46 8.52 16.71
C ALA A 205 0.67 8.07 17.64
N ASN A 206 1.53 9.00 17.99
CA ASN A 206 2.50 8.83 19.07
C ASN A 206 2.28 9.94 20.09
N LYS A 207 1.91 9.57 21.31
CA LYS A 207 1.65 10.49 22.41
C LYS A 207 2.53 10.08 23.59
N ARG A 208 3.80 10.48 23.53
CA ARG A 208 4.83 10.06 24.50
C ARG A 208 4.55 10.49 25.93
N ASP A 209 3.93 11.66 26.12
CA ASP A 209 3.56 12.18 27.42
C ASP A 209 2.42 11.37 28.09
N GLU A 210 1.72 10.53 27.35
CA GLU A 210 0.77 9.56 27.89
C GLU A 210 1.42 8.23 28.32
N GLY A 211 2.73 8.05 28.08
CA GLY A 211 3.51 6.90 28.55
C GLY A 211 3.51 5.69 27.61
N TRP A 212 3.08 5.82 26.35
CA TRP A 212 3.18 4.76 25.35
C TRP A 212 4.63 4.53 24.92
N HIS A 213 5.01 3.24 24.76
CA HIS A 213 6.33 2.78 24.31
C HIS A 213 6.29 2.21 22.89
N GLY A 214 7.43 1.80 22.35
CA GLY A 214 7.52 1.05 21.07
C GLY A 214 7.16 1.84 19.81
N GLY A 215 6.83 3.14 19.93
CA GLY A 215 6.50 3.99 18.79
C GLY A 215 5.02 4.38 18.73
N ASN A 216 4.40 4.22 17.55
CA ASN A 216 3.02 4.64 17.36
C ASN A 216 2.01 3.63 17.93
N HIS A 217 0.88 4.14 18.37
CA HIS A 217 -0.32 3.41 18.76
C HIS A 217 -1.53 3.96 18.01
N LEU A 218 -2.72 3.41 18.19
CA LEU A 218 -3.97 3.96 17.64
C LEU A 218 -4.64 4.86 18.68
N LYS A 219 -5.12 6.02 18.21
CA LYS A 219 -6.18 6.78 18.85
C LYS A 219 -7.45 6.61 18.01
N ILE A 220 -8.47 6.01 18.60
CA ILE A 220 -9.73 5.73 17.91
C ILE A 220 -10.74 6.81 18.24
N TYR A 221 -11.38 7.36 17.20
CA TYR A 221 -12.39 8.41 17.31
C TYR A 221 -13.65 8.04 16.54
N ASP A 222 -14.79 8.47 17.04
CA ASP A 222 -16.03 8.59 16.28
C ASP A 222 -16.06 9.97 15.60
N LEU A 223 -15.96 9.95 14.28
CA LEU A 223 -16.05 11.09 13.39
C LEU A 223 -17.33 11.03 12.54
N SER A 224 -18.39 10.38 13.03
CA SER A 224 -19.70 10.35 12.37
C SER A 224 -20.23 11.77 12.12
N ASN A 225 -19.95 12.70 13.05
CA ASN A 225 -20.02 14.13 12.84
C ASN A 225 -18.61 14.71 12.72
N PRO A 226 -18.13 15.02 11.50
CA PRO A 226 -16.76 15.49 11.31
C PRO A 226 -16.38 16.77 12.07
N ALA A 227 -17.37 17.59 12.42
CA ALA A 227 -17.14 18.83 13.17
C ALA A 227 -17.09 18.63 14.70
N LYS A 228 -17.46 17.43 15.18
CA LYS A 228 -17.54 17.12 16.61
C LYS A 228 -16.92 15.74 16.88
N PRO A 229 -15.58 15.59 16.77
CA PRO A 229 -14.88 14.35 17.08
C PRO A 229 -15.18 13.88 18.50
N VAL A 230 -15.45 12.59 18.66
CA VAL A 230 -15.66 11.96 19.97
C VAL A 230 -14.56 10.90 20.15
N TYR A 231 -13.74 11.07 21.19
CA TYR A 231 -12.72 10.10 21.54
C TYR A 231 -13.35 8.79 22.02
N VAL A 232 -12.82 7.66 21.54
CA VAL A 232 -13.28 6.31 21.90
C VAL A 232 -12.27 5.65 22.84
N ARG A 233 -11.06 5.36 22.33
CA ARG A 233 -10.00 4.73 23.12
C ARG A 233 -8.64 4.79 22.41
N ASP A 234 -7.60 4.44 23.19
CA ASP A 234 -6.29 4.09 22.64
C ASP A 234 -6.14 2.56 22.54
N PHE A 235 -5.34 2.12 21.55
CA PHE A 235 -5.04 0.71 21.33
C PHE A 235 -3.64 0.51 20.76
N GLY A 236 -2.96 -0.54 21.19
CA GLY A 236 -1.62 -0.89 20.74
C GLY A 236 -1.26 -2.33 21.10
N MET A 237 -0.01 -2.71 20.82
CA MET A 237 0.51 -4.01 21.22
C MET A 237 0.64 -4.11 22.74
N VAL A 238 0.31 -5.26 23.29
CA VAL A 238 0.48 -5.54 24.73
C VAL A 238 1.97 -5.40 25.10
N GLY A 239 2.22 -4.66 26.17
CA GLY A 239 3.58 -4.34 26.62
C GLY A 239 4.08 -2.97 26.12
N THR A 240 3.29 -2.27 25.26
CA THR A 240 3.59 -0.90 24.82
C THR A 240 2.73 0.16 25.51
N GLN A 241 1.72 -0.25 26.29
CA GLN A 241 0.78 0.65 26.97
C GLN A 241 1.42 1.36 28.18
N PRO A 242 0.85 2.49 28.61
CA PRO A 242 1.29 3.20 29.78
C PRO A 242 1.38 2.32 31.02
N GLY A 243 2.45 2.48 31.80
CA GLY A 243 2.69 1.72 33.03
C GLY A 243 3.23 0.30 32.82
N SER A 244 3.40 -0.17 31.57
CA SER A 244 4.14 -1.40 31.31
C SER A 244 5.64 -1.18 31.38
N GLU A 245 6.40 -2.24 31.68
CA GLU A 245 7.82 -2.25 31.40
C GLU A 245 8.02 -2.29 29.87
N GLU A 246 9.06 -1.59 29.39
CA GLU A 246 9.38 -1.60 27.98
C GLU A 246 9.65 -3.03 27.51
N SER A 247 8.87 -3.49 26.50
CA SER A 247 9.03 -4.82 25.94
C SER A 247 10.04 -4.76 24.80
N GLU A 248 11.02 -5.66 24.79
CA GLU A 248 11.93 -5.83 23.65
C GLU A 248 11.18 -6.22 22.36
N ASP A 249 9.98 -6.79 22.50
CA ASP A 249 9.10 -7.22 21.40
C ASP A 249 8.03 -6.18 21.04
N GLY A 250 7.98 -5.04 21.74
CA GLY A 250 6.99 -4.01 21.52
C GLY A 250 7.26 -3.21 20.26
N GLU A 251 6.41 -3.38 19.25
CA GLU A 251 6.53 -2.68 17.97
C GLU A 251 5.41 -1.66 17.79
N GLY A 252 5.77 -0.53 17.17
CA GLY A 252 4.82 0.52 16.84
C GLY A 252 3.90 0.14 15.68
N ILE A 253 2.68 0.67 15.72
CA ILE A 253 1.71 0.51 14.64
C ILE A 253 2.13 1.36 13.44
N HIS A 254 2.16 0.72 12.26
CA HIS A 254 2.27 1.46 10.99
C HIS A 254 0.89 1.89 10.49
N GLY A 255 -0.09 0.99 10.51
CA GLY A 255 -1.45 1.26 10.08
C GLY A 255 -2.44 0.18 10.46
N ALA A 256 -3.70 0.53 10.34
CA ALA A 256 -4.82 -0.38 10.49
C ALA A 256 -5.72 -0.28 9.26
N ILE A 257 -6.32 -1.40 8.86
CA ILE A 257 -7.37 -1.45 7.83
C ILE A 257 -8.58 -2.14 8.43
N SER A 258 -9.70 -1.43 8.49
CA SER A 258 -10.96 -2.02 8.93
C SER A 258 -11.74 -2.59 7.74
N ALA A 259 -12.28 -3.78 7.92
CA ALA A 259 -13.24 -4.40 7.00
C ALA A 259 -14.70 -4.05 7.35
N GLY A 260 -14.90 -3.07 8.23
CA GLY A 260 -16.21 -2.56 8.62
C GLY A 260 -17.03 -3.49 9.52
N PRO A 261 -18.26 -3.07 9.86
CA PRO A 261 -19.11 -3.82 10.78
C PRO A 261 -19.58 -5.17 10.22
N GLN A 262 -19.71 -5.32 8.90
CA GLN A 262 -20.18 -6.56 8.27
C GLN A 262 -19.19 -7.71 8.45
N LYS A 263 -17.90 -7.42 8.38
CA LYS A 263 -16.83 -8.40 8.64
C LYS A 263 -16.40 -8.42 10.09
N ASN A 264 -16.67 -7.35 10.81
CA ASN A 264 -16.32 -7.17 12.23
C ASN A 264 -14.83 -7.39 12.52
N ARG A 265 -13.95 -6.93 11.60
CA ARG A 265 -12.49 -7.11 11.71
C ARG A 265 -11.72 -5.83 11.44
N VAL A 266 -10.63 -5.68 12.18
CA VAL A 266 -9.58 -4.70 11.94
C VAL A 266 -8.25 -5.44 11.83
N TYR A 267 -7.49 -5.19 10.78
CA TYR A 267 -6.19 -5.77 10.53
C TYR A 267 -5.12 -4.74 10.82
N ILE A 268 -4.24 -5.03 11.76
CA ILE A 268 -3.23 -4.07 12.24
C ILE A 268 -1.84 -4.55 11.87
N ALA A 269 -1.05 -3.65 11.32
CA ALA A 269 0.36 -3.85 10.98
C ALA A 269 1.25 -3.18 12.02
N TYR A 270 2.13 -3.97 12.65
CA TYR A 270 3.15 -3.52 13.58
C TYR A 270 4.54 -3.81 13.00
N GLY A 271 5.53 -2.97 13.30
CA GLY A 271 6.92 -3.19 12.87
C GLY A 271 7.11 -3.07 11.36
N THR A 272 7.35 -1.88 10.88
CA THR A 272 7.33 -1.49 9.47
C THR A 272 8.27 -2.30 8.58
N GLY A 273 9.54 -2.41 8.97
CA GLY A 273 10.60 -3.02 8.15
C GLY A 273 11.26 -4.24 8.76
N ASN A 274 11.00 -4.54 10.03
CA ASN A 274 11.53 -5.72 10.71
C ASN A 274 10.68 -6.04 11.95
N ASN A 275 10.77 -7.26 12.47
CA ASN A 275 10.00 -7.74 13.61
C ASN A 275 8.48 -7.55 13.45
N GLY A 276 8.00 -7.63 12.20
CA GLY A 276 6.62 -7.37 11.89
C GLY A 276 5.66 -8.30 12.61
N VAL A 277 4.55 -7.73 13.11
CA VAL A 277 3.42 -8.49 13.64
C VAL A 277 2.16 -8.03 12.94
N ILE A 278 1.37 -8.99 12.51
CA ILE A 278 0.03 -8.76 12.02
C ILE A 278 -0.92 -9.20 13.12
N SER A 279 -1.84 -8.33 13.52
CA SER A 279 -2.90 -8.66 14.47
C SER A 279 -4.26 -8.56 13.79
N ILE A 280 -5.08 -9.59 13.98
CA ILE A 280 -6.47 -9.68 13.54
C ILE A 280 -7.34 -9.38 14.74
N VAL A 281 -8.09 -8.30 14.67
CA VAL A 281 -8.81 -7.76 15.83
C VAL A 281 -10.31 -7.79 15.58
N ASP A 282 -11.08 -8.28 16.56
CA ASP A 282 -12.53 -8.15 16.58
C ASP A 282 -12.90 -6.69 16.79
N ARG A 283 -13.53 -6.11 15.74
CA ARG A 283 -13.88 -4.68 15.71
C ARG A 283 -14.90 -4.32 16.81
N HIS A 284 -15.90 -5.18 17.04
CA HIS A 284 -16.93 -4.91 18.04
C HIS A 284 -16.33 -4.87 19.45
N LYS A 285 -15.53 -5.86 19.81
CA LYS A 285 -14.81 -5.89 21.09
C LYS A 285 -13.88 -4.69 21.24
N LEU A 286 -13.12 -4.38 20.19
CA LEU A 286 -12.22 -3.22 20.17
C LEU A 286 -12.96 -1.91 20.50
N LEU A 287 -14.18 -1.75 20.01
CA LEU A 287 -14.94 -0.50 20.16
C LEU A 287 -15.87 -0.46 21.40
N THR A 288 -16.12 -1.59 22.05
CA THR A 288 -17.12 -1.66 23.14
C THR A 288 -16.63 -2.26 24.46
N GLU A 289 -15.60 -3.13 24.42
CA GLU A 289 -15.13 -3.85 25.59
C GLU A 289 -13.86 -3.22 26.17
N PHE A 290 -13.99 -2.10 26.85
CA PHE A 290 -12.89 -1.41 27.54
C PHE A 290 -13.43 -0.53 28.68
N THR A 291 -12.58 -0.25 29.66
CA THR A 291 -12.95 0.52 30.85
C THR A 291 -12.51 1.98 30.76
N HIS A 292 -11.27 2.24 30.32
CA HIS A 292 -10.68 3.57 30.26
C HIS A 292 -9.80 3.75 29.01
N GLY A 293 -10.14 4.74 28.20
CA GLY A 293 -9.61 4.95 26.89
C GLY A 293 -8.09 5.15 26.77
N VAL A 294 -7.50 6.04 27.57
CA VAL A 294 -6.09 6.45 27.40
C VAL A 294 -5.06 5.54 28.06
N ASN A 295 -5.48 4.75 29.05
CA ASN A 295 -4.62 3.84 29.82
C ASN A 295 -5.21 2.42 29.81
N PRO A 296 -5.22 1.73 28.67
CA PRO A 296 -5.77 0.38 28.62
C PRO A 296 -4.90 -0.60 29.42
N THR A 297 -5.57 -1.55 30.07
CA THR A 297 -4.90 -2.68 30.71
C THR A 297 -4.40 -3.69 29.67
N PRO A 298 -3.44 -4.58 30.02
CA PRO A 298 -3.03 -5.66 29.13
C PRO A 298 -4.19 -6.53 28.66
N ASP A 299 -5.20 -6.80 29.50
CA ASP A 299 -6.35 -7.62 29.15
C ASP A 299 -7.29 -6.90 28.17
N GLU A 300 -7.47 -5.59 28.31
CA GLU A 300 -8.23 -4.77 27.36
C GLU A 300 -7.54 -4.67 25.98
N LEU A 301 -6.24 -4.85 25.92
CA LEU A 301 -5.51 -4.94 24.65
C LEU A 301 -5.57 -6.35 24.04
N ARG A 302 -5.53 -7.41 24.87
CA ARG A 302 -5.62 -8.80 24.39
C ARG A 302 -7.03 -9.22 24.00
N GLY A 303 -8.04 -8.77 24.75
CA GLY A 303 -9.43 -9.21 24.59
C GLY A 303 -9.98 -9.10 23.18
N PRO A 304 -9.70 -8.03 22.42
CA PRO A 304 -10.14 -7.89 21.04
C PRO A 304 -9.33 -8.72 20.03
N GLU A 305 -8.10 -9.17 20.35
CA GLU A 305 -7.28 -9.95 19.40
C GLU A 305 -7.90 -11.33 19.14
N VAL A 306 -8.14 -11.66 17.90
CA VAL A 306 -8.64 -12.97 17.43
C VAL A 306 -7.48 -13.89 17.11
N GLY A 307 -6.45 -13.35 16.48
CA GLY A 307 -5.24 -14.07 16.15
C GLY A 307 -4.17 -13.14 15.64
N SER A 308 -2.96 -13.64 15.60
CA SER A 308 -1.80 -12.88 15.13
C SER A 308 -0.77 -13.78 14.47
N ILE A 309 0.08 -13.17 13.66
CA ILE A 309 1.24 -13.82 13.08
C ILE A 309 2.45 -12.90 13.19
N ARG A 310 3.53 -13.45 13.75
CA ARG A 310 4.83 -12.77 13.78
C ARG A 310 5.58 -13.11 12.50
N MET A 311 5.98 -12.08 11.78
CA MET A 311 6.79 -12.22 10.57
C MET A 311 8.23 -12.64 10.96
N SER A 312 9.03 -12.99 9.96
CA SER A 312 10.45 -13.28 10.24
C SER A 312 11.15 -12.02 10.77
N PRO A 313 12.26 -12.15 11.54
CA PRO A 313 12.96 -10.99 12.11
C PRO A 313 13.31 -9.90 11.10
N ASP A 314 13.52 -10.26 9.83
CA ASP A 314 13.89 -9.33 8.78
C ASP A 314 12.71 -8.86 7.91
N GLN A 315 11.48 -9.24 8.29
CA GLN A 315 10.25 -8.84 7.58
C GLN A 315 9.39 -7.99 8.51
N GLY A 316 8.91 -6.89 7.98
CA GLY A 316 7.97 -6.01 8.66
C GLY A 316 6.54 -6.26 8.25
N ALA A 317 5.62 -5.56 8.91
CA ALA A 317 4.24 -5.43 8.47
C ALA A 317 3.91 -3.94 8.29
N HIS A 318 3.83 -3.51 7.03
CA HIS A 318 3.56 -2.13 6.66
C HIS A 318 2.09 -1.92 6.27
N THR A 319 1.56 -2.76 5.38
CA THR A 319 0.17 -2.73 4.93
C THR A 319 -0.44 -4.12 5.03
N THR A 320 -1.69 -4.19 5.50
CA THR A 320 -2.44 -5.44 5.72
C THR A 320 -3.81 -5.33 5.05
N MET A 321 -3.89 -5.63 3.74
CA MET A 321 -5.13 -5.52 2.96
C MET A 321 -5.90 -6.85 2.95
N PRO A 322 -7.10 -6.95 3.55
CA PRO A 322 -7.89 -8.17 3.52
C PRO A 322 -8.52 -8.41 2.15
N ILE A 323 -8.56 -9.67 1.74
CA ILE A 323 -9.19 -10.14 0.50
C ILE A 323 -10.06 -11.34 0.83
N PHE A 324 -11.38 -11.17 0.76
CA PHE A 324 -12.34 -12.19 1.17
C PHE A 324 -12.88 -13.02 0.02
N GLY A 325 -13.15 -14.30 0.32
CA GLY A 325 -13.89 -15.18 -0.55
C GLY A 325 -13.20 -15.52 -1.88
N VAL A 326 -11.86 -15.58 -1.89
CA VAL A 326 -11.09 -15.92 -3.10
C VAL A 326 -11.38 -17.38 -3.50
N PRO A 327 -11.94 -17.66 -4.68
CA PRO A 327 -12.19 -19.03 -5.13
C PRO A 327 -10.88 -19.81 -5.32
N VAL A 328 -10.85 -21.04 -4.83
CA VAL A 328 -9.70 -21.94 -5.00
C VAL A 328 -10.18 -23.26 -5.61
N PRO A 329 -10.29 -23.35 -6.92
CA PRO A 329 -10.88 -24.52 -7.60
C PRO A 329 -10.23 -25.85 -7.25
N GLY A 330 -8.92 -25.88 -7.04
CA GLY A 330 -8.17 -27.07 -6.63
C GLY A 330 -8.62 -27.66 -5.29
N PHE A 331 -9.32 -26.89 -4.45
CA PHE A 331 -9.82 -27.31 -3.15
C PHE A 331 -11.32 -27.58 -3.11
N GLN A 332 -12.01 -27.62 -4.24
CA GLN A 332 -13.47 -27.80 -4.27
C GLN A 332 -13.96 -29.06 -3.56
N GLY A 333 -13.16 -30.09 -3.50
CA GLY A 333 -13.45 -31.32 -2.75
C GLY A 333 -12.81 -31.38 -1.36
N HIS A 334 -12.05 -30.36 -0.97
CA HIS A 334 -11.33 -30.36 0.31
C HIS A 334 -12.22 -29.90 1.46
N GLN A 335 -11.98 -30.41 2.67
CA GLN A 335 -12.74 -30.05 3.88
C GLN A 335 -12.66 -28.56 4.20
N ALA A 336 -11.58 -27.88 3.80
CA ALA A 336 -11.38 -26.45 4.05
C ALA A 336 -12.26 -25.53 3.14
N GLY A 337 -13.13 -26.09 2.31
CA GLY A 337 -14.07 -25.33 1.49
C GLY A 337 -13.49 -24.85 0.15
N ARG A 338 -14.32 -24.09 -0.60
CA ARG A 338 -14.04 -23.66 -1.98
C ARG A 338 -13.42 -22.27 -2.08
N THR A 339 -13.37 -21.54 -0.98
CA THR A 339 -12.84 -20.18 -0.92
C THR A 339 -11.85 -20.04 0.21
N ARG A 340 -10.99 -19.02 0.11
CA ARG A 340 -10.11 -18.58 1.17
C ARG A 340 -10.31 -17.11 1.44
N ASP A 341 -10.23 -16.73 2.71
CA ASP A 341 -10.03 -15.37 3.11
C ASP A 341 -8.53 -15.14 3.28
N LEU A 342 -8.03 -14.11 2.63
CA LEU A 342 -6.60 -13.85 2.52
C LEU A 342 -6.26 -12.47 3.07
N LEU A 343 -5.02 -12.29 3.47
CA LEU A 343 -4.45 -11.01 3.84
C LEU A 343 -3.20 -10.73 3.01
N LEU A 344 -3.21 -9.62 2.29
CA LEU A 344 -2.06 -9.13 1.56
C LEU A 344 -1.22 -8.26 2.48
N VAL A 345 0.01 -8.68 2.73
CA VAL A 345 0.92 -8.01 3.67
C VAL A 345 2.15 -7.55 2.94
N THR A 346 2.55 -6.30 3.14
CA THR A 346 3.84 -5.80 2.63
C THR A 346 4.81 -5.57 3.78
N SER A 347 6.08 -5.91 3.57
CA SER A 347 7.18 -5.41 4.39
C SER A 347 7.70 -4.12 3.75
N GLU A 348 8.10 -3.14 4.55
CA GLU A 348 8.80 -1.98 4.02
C GLU A 348 10.31 -2.22 4.07
N ALA A 349 10.98 -2.03 2.94
CA ALA A 349 12.44 -2.09 2.85
C ALA A 349 13.07 -0.82 3.46
N ALA A 350 12.91 -0.62 4.78
CA ALA A 350 13.33 0.61 5.46
C ALA A 350 14.76 0.57 6.00
N ARG A 351 15.17 -0.55 6.57
CA ARG A 351 16.46 -0.66 7.29
C ARG A 351 17.46 -1.60 6.65
N ALA A 352 16.98 -2.61 5.96
CA ALA A 352 17.79 -3.61 5.28
C ALA A 352 17.24 -3.78 3.88
N ASP A 353 17.28 -2.71 3.06
CA ASP A 353 16.95 -2.88 1.67
C ASP A 353 17.91 -3.92 1.06
N ASN A 354 17.44 -4.61 0.04
CA ASN A 354 18.21 -5.68 -0.60
C ASN A 354 19.53 -5.19 -1.23
N CYS A 355 19.74 -3.87 -1.28
CA CYS A 355 20.89 -3.20 -1.85
C CYS A 355 21.84 -2.63 -0.80
N GLY A 356 21.59 -2.84 0.47
CA GLY A 356 22.29 -2.24 1.62
C GLY A 356 23.78 -2.52 1.72
N GLN A 357 24.55 -2.04 0.77
CA GLN A 357 26.00 -2.25 0.71
C GLN A 357 26.79 -1.48 1.77
N ASN A 358 26.20 -0.54 2.50
CA ASN A 358 26.91 0.37 3.40
C ASN A 358 26.53 0.28 4.87
N PHE A 359 25.65 -0.63 5.26
CA PHE A 359 25.41 -0.90 6.68
C PHE A 359 26.39 -1.96 7.18
N PRO A 360 27.24 -1.66 8.16
CA PRO A 360 28.10 -2.69 8.76
C PRO A 360 27.32 -3.90 9.29
N SER A 361 26.12 -3.68 9.79
CA SER A 361 25.18 -4.74 10.18
C SER A 361 24.53 -5.43 8.97
N ALA A 362 24.26 -4.72 7.89
CA ALA A 362 23.71 -5.29 6.67
C ALA A 362 24.75 -6.17 5.94
N GLN A 363 26.03 -5.87 6.02
CA GLN A 363 27.08 -6.77 5.49
C GLN A 363 27.07 -8.14 6.17
N LEU A 364 26.74 -8.21 7.45
CA LEU A 364 26.55 -9.47 8.17
C LEU A 364 25.23 -10.16 7.78
N LEU A 365 24.20 -9.39 7.42
CA LEU A 365 22.87 -9.88 7.07
C LEU A 365 22.71 -10.13 5.57
N GLN A 366 23.43 -9.43 4.68
CA GLN A 366 23.37 -9.57 3.22
C GLN A 366 23.45 -11.01 2.71
N HIS A 367 24.11 -11.89 3.44
CA HIS A 367 24.22 -13.29 3.08
C HIS A 367 23.26 -14.21 3.84
N ARG A 368 22.43 -13.67 4.74
CA ARG A 368 21.59 -14.47 5.65
C ARG A 368 20.16 -13.97 5.79
N ALA A 369 19.90 -12.69 5.52
CA ALA A 369 18.57 -12.14 5.59
C ALA A 369 17.76 -12.43 4.32
N ALA A 370 16.50 -12.78 4.47
CA ALA A 370 15.59 -12.83 3.35
C ALA A 370 15.34 -11.41 2.81
N PRO A 371 15.26 -11.23 1.49
CA PRO A 371 14.88 -9.94 0.93
C PRO A 371 13.51 -9.51 1.43
N HIS A 372 13.28 -8.21 1.54
CA HIS A 372 11.97 -7.68 1.87
C HIS A 372 10.94 -8.07 0.83
N LEU A 373 9.88 -8.74 1.27
CA LEU A 373 8.86 -9.35 0.45
C LEU A 373 7.50 -8.71 0.71
N ALA A 374 6.56 -8.98 -0.17
CA ALA A 374 5.15 -8.98 0.19
C ALA A 374 4.68 -10.43 0.33
N TRP A 375 3.62 -10.62 1.12
CA TRP A 375 3.14 -11.93 1.53
C TRP A 375 1.64 -12.04 1.27
N LEU A 376 1.20 -13.23 0.89
CA LEU A 376 -0.19 -13.61 0.91
C LEU A 376 -0.40 -14.60 2.06
N VAL A 377 -1.23 -14.25 3.01
CA VAL A 377 -1.50 -15.00 4.24
C VAL A 377 -2.92 -15.51 4.20
N ASP A 378 -3.14 -16.80 4.42
CA ASP A 378 -4.47 -17.38 4.63
C ASP A 378 -4.96 -17.03 6.04
N ILE A 379 -6.10 -16.37 6.10
CA ILE A 379 -6.80 -15.99 7.32
C ILE A 379 -8.18 -16.66 7.43
N SER A 380 -8.43 -17.72 6.64
CA SER A 380 -9.69 -18.48 6.74
C SER A 380 -9.88 -19.10 8.13
N HIS A 381 -8.77 -19.33 8.84
CA HIS A 381 -8.72 -19.65 10.26
C HIS A 381 -7.96 -18.55 10.97
N GLU A 382 -8.67 -17.51 11.37
CA GLU A 382 -8.09 -16.26 11.89
C GLU A 382 -7.23 -16.44 13.15
N GLU A 383 -7.51 -17.47 13.96
CA GLU A 383 -6.73 -17.80 15.15
C GLU A 383 -5.33 -18.35 14.83
N THR A 384 -5.15 -18.87 13.63
CA THR A 384 -3.90 -19.49 13.15
C THR A 384 -3.60 -19.07 11.72
N PRO A 385 -3.29 -17.79 11.47
CA PRO A 385 -2.96 -17.31 10.14
C PRO A 385 -1.77 -18.06 9.54
N TRP A 386 -1.80 -18.30 8.23
CA TRP A 386 -0.81 -19.12 7.55
C TRP A 386 -0.27 -18.45 6.28
N PRO A 387 1.06 -18.25 6.13
CA PRO A 387 1.64 -17.73 4.89
C PRO A 387 1.47 -18.73 3.73
N LEU A 388 0.88 -18.30 2.62
CA LEU A 388 0.69 -19.12 1.42
C LEU A 388 1.75 -18.87 0.36
N SER A 389 1.94 -17.61 0.01
CA SER A 389 2.81 -17.20 -1.09
C SER A 389 3.56 -15.92 -0.76
N THR A 390 4.66 -15.72 -1.48
CA THR A 390 5.44 -14.50 -1.41
C THR A 390 5.51 -13.83 -2.77
N PHE A 391 5.58 -12.51 -2.76
CA PHE A 391 5.81 -11.70 -3.93
C PHE A 391 7.23 -11.15 -3.85
N ARG A 392 7.99 -11.30 -4.92
CA ARG A 392 9.38 -10.85 -4.97
C ARG A 392 9.71 -10.29 -6.35
N VAL A 393 10.29 -9.10 -6.36
CA VAL A 393 11.02 -8.57 -7.51
C VAL A 393 12.50 -8.87 -7.30
N GLN A 394 13.14 -9.50 -8.28
CA GLN A 394 14.56 -9.79 -8.17
C GLN A 394 15.38 -8.52 -8.46
N GLU A 395 16.33 -8.21 -7.60
CA GLU A 395 17.21 -7.05 -7.69
C GLU A 395 18.01 -7.00 -8.99
N THR A 396 18.31 -8.17 -9.57
CA THR A 396 19.08 -8.30 -10.82
C THR A 396 18.25 -8.12 -12.07
N GLN A 397 16.92 -8.17 -12.00
CA GLN A 397 16.04 -8.04 -13.17
C GLN A 397 15.99 -6.62 -13.76
N GLY A 398 16.59 -5.64 -13.13
CA GLY A 398 16.61 -4.26 -13.57
C GLY A 398 17.81 -3.51 -13.04
N ASP A 399 18.81 -4.24 -12.54
CA ASP A 399 19.95 -3.66 -11.83
C ASP A 399 19.50 -2.61 -10.79
N TYR A 400 18.43 -2.97 -10.03
CA TYR A 400 17.78 -2.02 -9.13
C TYR A 400 18.71 -1.51 -8.04
N CYS A 401 19.71 -2.30 -7.64
CA CYS A 401 20.73 -1.86 -6.70
C CYS A 401 21.73 -0.88 -7.34
N GLY A 402 22.12 -1.09 -8.59
CA GLY A 402 23.00 -0.17 -9.33
C GLY A 402 22.30 1.09 -9.79
N ARG A 403 20.99 1.06 -9.92
CA ARG A 403 20.14 2.16 -10.37
C ARG A 403 20.13 3.34 -9.40
N GLY A 404 20.24 3.11 -8.09
CA GLY A 404 20.07 4.11 -7.03
C GLY A 404 18.63 4.18 -6.52
N GLY A 405 18.43 4.94 -5.46
CA GLY A 405 17.17 4.95 -4.71
C GLY A 405 17.00 3.68 -3.88
N ARG A 406 15.96 3.64 -3.04
CA ARG A 406 15.61 2.50 -2.21
C ARG A 406 14.98 1.40 -3.08
N PHE A 407 15.35 0.15 -2.85
CA PHE A 407 14.76 -1.02 -3.52
C PHE A 407 14.08 -1.95 -2.53
N GLY A 408 12.92 -2.45 -2.87
CA GLY A 408 12.15 -3.43 -2.09
C GLY A 408 10.66 -3.09 -2.05
N ALA A 409 9.88 -3.96 -1.42
CA ALA A 409 8.45 -3.74 -1.21
C ALA A 409 8.22 -2.51 -0.33
N HIS A 410 7.08 -1.84 -0.53
CA HIS A 410 6.64 -0.76 0.34
C HIS A 410 5.16 -0.89 0.70
N SER A 411 4.25 -0.75 -0.25
CA SER A 411 2.81 -0.78 0.03
C SER A 411 2.04 -1.54 -1.04
N SER A 412 0.84 -1.98 -0.71
CA SER A 412 -0.17 -2.42 -1.67
C SER A 412 -1.26 -1.36 -1.82
N ALA A 413 -1.99 -1.41 -2.93
CA ALA A 413 -3.24 -0.66 -3.06
C ALA A 413 -4.24 -1.10 -1.99
N GLU A 414 -4.96 -0.15 -1.41
CA GLU A 414 -5.95 -0.34 -0.35
C GLU A 414 -7.37 -0.21 -0.90
N SER A 415 -7.61 -0.85 -2.04
CA SER A 415 -8.83 -0.71 -2.82
C SER A 415 -9.67 -1.97 -2.80
N PHE A 416 -10.98 -1.79 -2.53
CA PHE A 416 -11.99 -2.84 -2.67
C PHE A 416 -12.68 -2.80 -4.05
N TYR A 417 -12.04 -2.25 -5.07
CA TYR A 417 -12.59 -2.15 -6.42
C TYR A 417 -12.88 -3.54 -6.99
N ALA A 418 -14.16 -3.88 -7.09
CA ALA A 418 -14.64 -5.24 -7.36
C ALA A 418 -14.02 -5.91 -8.60
N PRO A 419 -13.80 -5.24 -9.76
CA PRO A 419 -13.18 -5.88 -10.91
C PRO A 419 -11.75 -6.39 -10.67
N TYR A 420 -11.01 -5.80 -9.71
CA TYR A 420 -9.62 -6.16 -9.39
C TYR A 420 -9.51 -7.02 -8.13
N TYR A 421 -10.44 -6.80 -7.19
CA TYR A 421 -10.45 -7.44 -5.89
C TYR A 421 -10.47 -8.97 -6.00
N GLY A 422 -9.54 -9.63 -5.33
CA GLY A 422 -9.37 -11.08 -5.38
C GLY A 422 -8.82 -11.64 -6.69
N LYS A 423 -8.48 -10.80 -7.67
CA LYS A 423 -7.89 -11.22 -8.94
C LYS A 423 -6.45 -10.78 -9.11
N ILE A 424 -6.15 -9.55 -8.76
CA ILE A 424 -4.80 -9.00 -8.84
C ILE A 424 -4.41 -8.31 -7.53
N ALA A 425 -3.10 -8.37 -7.23
CA ALA A 425 -2.47 -7.56 -6.20
C ALA A 425 -1.61 -6.49 -6.86
N VAL A 426 -1.76 -5.24 -6.41
CA VAL A 426 -1.05 -4.08 -6.95
C VAL A 426 -0.14 -3.51 -5.87
N PHE A 427 1.16 -3.43 -6.14
CA PHE A 427 2.17 -2.99 -5.18
C PHE A 427 2.97 -1.80 -5.68
N ALA A 428 3.42 -0.98 -4.74
CA ALA A 428 4.54 -0.10 -4.89
C ALA A 428 5.83 -0.81 -4.44
N TRP A 429 6.86 -0.76 -5.28
CA TRP A 429 8.14 -1.43 -5.05
C TRP A 429 9.32 -0.46 -5.22
N PHE A 430 9.25 0.66 -4.53
CA PHE A 430 10.22 1.76 -4.57
C PHE A 430 10.79 2.02 -5.98
N ASN A 431 12.12 1.92 -6.19
CA ASN A 431 12.76 2.19 -7.49
C ASN A 431 12.46 1.13 -8.57
N ALA A 432 11.82 0.01 -8.21
CA ALA A 432 11.30 -0.96 -9.16
C ALA A 432 9.85 -0.66 -9.58
N GLY A 433 9.26 0.43 -9.11
CA GLY A 433 8.01 0.96 -9.63
C GLY A 433 6.74 0.27 -9.12
N VAL A 434 5.71 0.28 -9.94
CA VAL A 434 4.45 -0.45 -9.71
C VAL A 434 4.60 -1.88 -10.19
N ARG A 435 4.13 -2.82 -9.39
CA ARG A 435 4.17 -4.26 -9.69
C ARG A 435 2.79 -4.87 -9.50
N ILE A 436 2.38 -5.73 -10.43
CA ILE A 436 1.06 -6.37 -10.41
C ILE A 436 1.18 -7.86 -10.55
N TRP A 437 0.53 -8.59 -9.67
CA TRP A 437 0.47 -10.06 -9.69
C TRP A 437 -0.96 -10.55 -9.86
N ASP A 438 -1.13 -11.61 -10.63
CA ASP A 438 -2.32 -12.46 -10.64
C ASP A 438 -2.33 -13.29 -9.35
N ILE A 439 -3.38 -13.16 -8.56
CA ILE A 439 -3.57 -13.86 -7.29
C ILE A 439 -4.78 -14.80 -7.31
N ARG A 440 -5.36 -15.07 -8.49
CA ARG A 440 -6.51 -15.98 -8.64
C ARG A 440 -6.16 -17.42 -8.24
N ASP A 441 -4.89 -17.79 -8.38
CA ASP A 441 -4.32 -18.94 -7.71
C ASP A 441 -3.40 -18.46 -6.58
N PRO A 442 -3.87 -18.45 -5.32
CA PRO A 442 -3.10 -17.92 -4.22
C PRO A 442 -1.87 -18.75 -3.85
N PHE A 443 -1.73 -19.94 -4.40
CA PHE A 443 -0.58 -20.84 -4.20
C PHE A 443 0.48 -20.70 -5.30
N ALA A 444 0.15 -20.05 -6.41
CA ALA A 444 1.03 -19.87 -7.56
C ALA A 444 0.89 -18.46 -8.16
N VAL A 445 1.09 -17.45 -7.33
CA VAL A 445 1.01 -16.04 -7.73
C VAL A 445 2.02 -15.71 -8.82
N GLN A 446 1.61 -14.93 -9.84
CA GLN A 446 2.45 -14.61 -11.00
C GLN A 446 2.45 -13.11 -11.28
N GLU A 447 3.63 -12.53 -11.51
CA GLU A 447 3.72 -11.15 -11.98
C GLU A 447 3.14 -11.06 -13.41
N VAL A 448 2.26 -10.09 -13.64
CA VAL A 448 1.53 -9.94 -14.91
C VAL A 448 1.64 -8.54 -15.51
N ALA A 449 2.11 -7.57 -14.75
CA ALA A 449 2.34 -6.22 -15.27
C ALA A 449 3.32 -5.44 -14.37
N TYR A 450 3.98 -4.46 -14.96
CA TYR A 450 4.76 -3.47 -14.21
C TYR A 450 4.82 -2.11 -14.92
N PHE A 451 5.14 -1.09 -14.11
CA PHE A 451 5.49 0.25 -14.55
C PHE A 451 6.64 0.80 -13.71
N VAL A 452 7.75 1.15 -14.33
CA VAL A 452 8.87 1.82 -13.67
C VAL A 452 8.91 3.28 -14.12
N PRO A 453 8.66 4.25 -13.22
CA PRO A 453 8.61 5.65 -13.59
C PRO A 453 9.98 6.19 -13.99
N PRO A 454 10.06 7.05 -15.03
CA PRO A 454 11.28 7.75 -15.37
C PRO A 454 11.57 8.86 -14.36
N ALA A 455 12.83 9.23 -14.24
CA ALA A 455 13.20 10.50 -13.63
C ALA A 455 12.78 11.67 -14.52
N ASN A 456 12.50 12.82 -13.93
CA ASN A 456 12.20 14.05 -14.64
C ASN A 456 12.95 15.26 -14.02
N LYS A 457 12.65 16.47 -14.47
CA LYS A 457 13.31 17.71 -13.98
C LYS A 457 13.14 17.95 -12.48
N ASN A 458 12.04 17.46 -11.89
CA ASN A 458 11.71 17.64 -10.47
C ASN A 458 12.28 16.53 -9.60
N THR A 459 12.73 15.41 -10.19
CA THR A 459 13.25 14.27 -9.45
C THR A 459 14.49 14.66 -8.67
N VAL A 460 14.46 14.49 -7.36
CA VAL A 460 15.63 14.70 -6.50
C VAL A 460 16.50 13.44 -6.46
N PRO A 461 17.83 13.58 -6.30
CA PRO A 461 18.69 12.41 -6.13
C PRO A 461 18.30 11.63 -4.88
N THR A 462 18.17 10.33 -5.02
CA THR A 462 17.92 9.40 -3.92
C THR A 462 19.05 8.40 -3.83
N CYS A 463 19.43 8.04 -2.61
CA CYS A 463 20.53 7.11 -2.34
C CYS A 463 19.98 5.72 -2.08
N ALA A 464 20.69 4.68 -2.51
CA ALA A 464 20.32 3.29 -2.22
C ALA A 464 20.19 3.01 -0.72
N ASN A 465 20.94 3.76 0.09
CA ASN A 465 21.02 3.62 1.53
C ASN A 465 20.43 4.84 2.24
N ALA A 466 19.33 5.37 1.77
CA ALA A 466 18.77 6.68 2.10
C ALA A 466 18.46 6.95 3.59
N GLU A 467 19.04 6.23 4.51
CA GLU A 467 19.11 6.60 5.91
C GLU A 467 20.38 7.37 6.23
N THR A 468 20.72 8.40 5.48
CA THR A 468 21.63 9.40 5.99
C THR A 468 20.85 10.26 6.98
N ARG A 469 21.05 10.00 8.24
CA ARG A 469 20.45 10.72 9.38
C ARG A 469 20.68 12.23 9.37
N GLU A 470 21.48 12.76 8.48
CA GLU A 470 21.89 14.17 8.46
C GLU A 470 21.15 15.05 7.46
N GLY A 471 20.23 14.51 6.66
CA GLY A 471 19.60 15.31 5.62
C GLY A 471 18.16 15.00 5.30
N GLY A 472 17.53 14.13 6.08
CA GLY A 472 16.19 13.66 5.73
C GLY A 472 16.23 12.61 4.62
N GLU A 473 15.14 11.95 4.46
CA GLU A 473 14.91 10.80 3.57
C GLU A 473 15.15 11.09 2.08
N PHE A 474 15.32 12.37 1.72
CA PHE A 474 15.42 12.87 0.36
C PHE A 474 16.54 13.90 0.23
N GLY A 475 17.62 13.45 -0.36
CA GLY A 475 18.61 14.28 -1.00
C GLY A 475 19.12 15.49 -0.23
N THR A 476 20.17 15.30 0.55
CA THR A 476 21.05 16.43 0.82
C THR A 476 21.91 16.73 -0.40
N GLU A 477 22.31 17.99 -0.52
CA GLU A 477 23.15 18.50 -1.62
C GLU A 477 24.53 17.82 -1.72
N THR A 478 24.91 16.98 -0.77
CA THR A 478 26.06 16.10 -0.83
C THR A 478 25.67 14.76 -1.46
N ALA A 479 25.30 14.81 -2.74
CA ALA A 479 25.14 13.60 -3.54
C ALA A 479 26.46 12.83 -3.56
N THR A 480 26.53 11.77 -2.78
CA THR A 480 27.59 10.76 -2.98
C THR A 480 27.36 10.08 -4.31
N SER A 481 28.37 9.44 -4.87
CA SER A 481 28.24 8.67 -6.13
C SER A 481 27.14 7.58 -6.07
N ALA A 482 26.63 7.26 -4.88
CA ALA A 482 25.54 6.31 -4.64
C ALA A 482 24.13 6.92 -4.80
N CYS A 483 24.00 8.24 -4.85
CA CYS A 483 22.70 8.91 -5.00
C CYS A 483 22.46 9.24 -6.47
N LYS A 484 21.35 8.77 -7.03
CA LYS A 484 20.99 8.99 -8.44
C LYS A 484 19.56 9.52 -8.55
N LYS A 485 19.30 10.26 -9.63
CA LYS A 485 17.96 10.70 -9.98
C LYS A 485 17.19 9.53 -10.57
N VAL A 486 16.30 8.93 -9.79
CA VAL A 486 15.44 7.83 -10.21
C VAL A 486 14.03 8.03 -9.63
N GLY A 487 13.03 7.54 -10.32
CA GLY A 487 11.68 7.45 -9.76
C GLY A 487 11.67 6.43 -8.62
N VAL A 488 10.98 6.79 -7.53
CA VAL A 488 10.80 5.93 -6.35
C VAL A 488 9.32 5.89 -6.01
N THR A 489 8.64 4.87 -6.52
CA THR A 489 7.20 4.70 -6.28
C THR A 489 6.94 4.42 -4.82
N ASN A 490 6.16 5.29 -4.19
CA ASN A 490 5.85 5.17 -2.78
C ASN A 490 4.58 4.35 -2.54
N ASN A 491 3.44 4.85 -3.00
CA ASN A 491 2.16 4.16 -2.87
C ASN A 491 1.42 4.13 -4.20
N VAL A 492 0.50 3.18 -4.27
CA VAL A 492 -0.41 2.98 -5.40
C VAL A 492 -1.84 2.88 -4.90
N GLU A 493 -2.78 3.43 -5.67
CA GLU A 493 -4.20 3.27 -5.41
C GLU A 493 -4.98 3.05 -6.70
N ILE A 494 -6.21 2.55 -6.56
CA ILE A 494 -7.09 2.21 -7.68
C ILE A 494 -8.39 2.98 -7.49
N ASP A 495 -8.82 3.68 -8.54
CA ASP A 495 -10.11 4.38 -8.52
C ASP A 495 -11.29 3.50 -8.98
N ASP A 496 -12.50 4.07 -8.95
CA ASP A 496 -13.73 3.40 -9.36
C ASP A 496 -13.84 3.13 -10.88
N ARG A 497 -12.90 3.64 -11.67
CA ARG A 497 -12.74 3.39 -13.11
C ARG A 497 -11.74 2.26 -13.40
N GLY A 498 -11.03 1.76 -12.37
CA GLY A 498 -9.94 0.80 -12.50
C GLY A 498 -8.64 1.43 -13.00
N LEU A 499 -8.49 2.74 -12.88
CA LEU A 499 -7.22 3.39 -13.13
C LEU A 499 -6.32 3.29 -11.91
N ILE A 500 -5.04 3.06 -12.15
CA ILE A 500 -4.03 2.90 -11.09
C ILE A 500 -3.25 4.21 -10.99
N PHE A 501 -3.16 4.74 -9.79
CA PHE A 501 -2.45 5.98 -9.48
C PHE A 501 -1.19 5.66 -8.70
N ALA A 502 -0.04 6.00 -9.23
CA ALA A 502 1.26 5.77 -8.62
C ALA A 502 1.89 7.09 -8.18
N ALA A 503 2.09 7.24 -6.88
CA ALA A 503 2.72 8.40 -6.28
C ALA A 503 4.22 8.18 -6.09
N ASP A 504 5.02 9.17 -6.43
CA ASP A 504 6.48 9.09 -6.38
C ASP A 504 7.06 9.95 -5.25
N ARG A 505 7.88 9.33 -4.40
CA ARG A 505 8.49 10.05 -3.27
C ARG A 505 9.75 10.84 -3.64
N ALA A 506 10.38 10.57 -4.78
CA ALA A 506 11.51 11.33 -5.26
C ALA A 506 11.12 12.63 -5.99
N GLY A 507 9.82 13.00 -5.97
CA GLY A 507 9.30 14.22 -6.58
C GLY A 507 9.03 14.11 -8.08
N SER A 508 9.04 12.91 -8.66
CA SER A 508 8.71 12.76 -10.08
C SER A 508 7.21 12.93 -10.38
N GLY A 509 6.32 12.87 -9.36
CA GLY A 509 4.92 13.23 -9.48
C GLY A 509 3.94 12.07 -9.28
N LEU A 510 2.73 12.23 -9.83
CA LEU A 510 1.63 11.26 -9.83
C LEU A 510 1.41 10.74 -11.26
N HIS A 511 1.56 9.46 -11.47
CA HIS A 511 1.29 8.80 -12.74
C HIS A 511 -0.08 8.13 -12.72
N VAL A 512 -0.83 8.26 -13.82
CA VAL A 512 -2.11 7.58 -14.01
C VAL A 512 -1.93 6.49 -15.04
N LEU A 513 -2.24 5.27 -14.65
CA LEU A 513 -1.92 4.06 -15.40
C LEU A 513 -3.20 3.27 -15.73
N ARG A 514 -3.18 2.57 -16.84
CA ARG A 514 -4.24 1.66 -17.27
C ARG A 514 -3.65 0.30 -17.60
N LEU A 515 -4.33 -0.77 -17.21
CA LEU A 515 -3.95 -2.13 -17.58
C LEU A 515 -4.20 -2.37 -19.08
N THR A 516 -3.27 -3.09 -19.69
CA THR A 516 -3.35 -3.55 -21.09
C THR A 516 -3.03 -5.05 -21.18
N GLY A 517 -3.09 -5.63 -22.37
CA GLY A 517 -2.70 -7.01 -22.62
C GLY A 517 -3.33 -8.00 -21.65
N TYR A 518 -2.57 -8.99 -21.24
CA TYR A 518 -3.02 -10.07 -20.38
C TYR A 518 -3.51 -9.59 -18.99
N ALA A 519 -2.87 -8.59 -18.41
CA ALA A 519 -3.31 -8.05 -17.11
C ALA A 519 -4.75 -7.47 -17.19
N LYS A 520 -5.09 -6.83 -18.30
CA LYS A 520 -6.45 -6.36 -18.56
C LYS A 520 -7.44 -7.53 -18.73
N GLU A 521 -7.03 -8.60 -19.39
CA GLU A 521 -7.87 -9.79 -19.58
C GLU A 521 -8.26 -10.44 -18.24
N ILE A 522 -7.30 -10.55 -17.29
CA ILE A 522 -7.54 -11.09 -15.95
C ILE A 522 -8.71 -10.37 -15.26
N VAL A 523 -8.69 -9.04 -15.29
CA VAL A 523 -9.69 -8.22 -14.57
C VAL A 523 -11.01 -8.09 -15.32
N SER A 524 -10.99 -8.27 -16.65
CA SER A 524 -12.18 -8.20 -17.50
C SER A 524 -13.02 -9.49 -17.47
N THR A 525 -12.44 -10.61 -17.05
CA THR A 525 -13.18 -11.87 -16.91
C THR A 525 -14.18 -11.76 -15.76
N THR A 526 -15.45 -11.73 -16.09
CA THR A 526 -16.52 -11.99 -15.12
C THR A 526 -16.33 -13.42 -14.59
N THR A 527 -16.05 -13.57 -13.31
CA THR A 527 -16.19 -14.87 -12.65
C THR A 527 -17.66 -15.25 -12.74
N SER A 528 -18.00 -16.05 -13.77
CA SER A 528 -19.31 -16.68 -13.78
C SER A 528 -19.35 -17.62 -12.59
N SER A 529 -20.07 -17.22 -11.55
CA SER A 529 -20.54 -18.16 -10.53
C SER A 529 -21.37 -19.22 -11.24
N LYS A 530 -20.78 -20.38 -11.52
CA LYS A 530 -21.51 -21.60 -11.84
C LYS A 530 -21.83 -22.34 -10.56
#